data_808867761d7bf9fbbe9ea832f183e5f9
#
_entry.id   808867761d7bf9fbbe9ea832f183e5f9
#
_cell.length_a   1.000
_cell.length_b   1.000
_cell.length_c   1.000
_cell.angle_alpha   90.00
_cell.angle_beta   90.00
_cell.angle_gamma   90.00
#
_symmetry.space_group_name_H-M   'P 1'
#
loop_
_entity.id
_entity.type
_entity.pdbx_description
1 polymer ?
#
loop_
_entity_poly.entity_id
_entity_poly.type
_entity_poly.pdbx_seq_one_letter_code
_entity_poly.pdbx_strand_id
1 'polypeptide(L)'
;MGKEENTFLDDVVEVGASLLVGYVISRFVRLALARGQSMVPTIKNNQPIILDCRAYHRGEPKRHDLVAFRAHQKNQHKIFLKRVIGLPNEHVLVEDGRVYINGILLEEPYINEPMKRHPKIDLIVEEGHLFVMGDNRNHSLDSRSPSLGLIRIKEDVVGVVKQFRK
;
A
#
# COMPACT_ATOMS: atom_id res chain seq x y z
N MET A 1 -23.32 38.49 -34.87
CA MET A 1 -22.25 38.71 -33.88
C MET A 1 -22.50 38.00 -32.55
N GLY A 2 -23.57 37.22 -32.34
CA GLY A 2 -23.88 36.58 -31.06
C GLY A 2 -23.52 35.09 -30.96
N LYS A 3 -22.95 34.45 -31.98
CA LYS A 3 -22.70 33.00 -31.99
C LYS A 3 -21.27 32.63 -31.55
N GLU A 4 -20.31 33.51 -31.68
CA GLU A 4 -18.90 33.26 -31.30
C GLU A 4 -18.61 33.48 -29.83
N GLU A 5 -19.30 34.41 -29.16
CA GLU A 5 -19.13 34.63 -27.71
C GLU A 5 -19.64 33.47 -26.87
N ASN A 6 -20.72 32.80 -27.30
CA ASN A 6 -21.25 31.63 -26.60
C ASN A 6 -20.29 30.44 -26.71
N THR A 7 -19.64 30.23 -27.84
CA THR A 7 -18.68 29.11 -28.07
C THR A 7 -17.47 29.25 -27.15
N PHE A 8 -16.91 30.43 -26.97
CA PHE A 8 -15.74 30.63 -26.10
C PHE A 8 -16.08 30.40 -24.63
N LEU A 9 -17.24 30.86 -24.18
CA LEU A 9 -17.70 30.61 -22.80
C LEU A 9 -17.99 29.13 -22.57
N ASP A 10 -18.61 28.45 -23.54
CA ASP A 10 -18.88 27.02 -23.48
C ASP A 10 -17.58 26.21 -23.42
N ASP A 11 -16.56 26.58 -24.22
CA ASP A 11 -15.24 25.95 -24.19
C ASP A 11 -14.54 26.14 -22.84
N VAL A 12 -14.61 27.35 -22.25
CA VAL A 12 -14.04 27.64 -20.94
C VAL A 12 -14.73 26.85 -19.83
N VAL A 13 -16.05 26.74 -19.90
CA VAL A 13 -16.85 25.94 -18.94
C VAL A 13 -16.51 24.46 -19.06
N GLU A 14 -16.41 23.94 -20.28
CA GLU A 14 -16.08 22.53 -20.52
C GLU A 14 -14.66 22.18 -20.05
N VAL A 15 -13.67 23.02 -20.34
CA VAL A 15 -12.30 22.85 -19.83
C VAL A 15 -12.27 22.95 -18.29
N GLY A 16 -12.96 23.93 -17.72
CA GLY A 16 -13.07 24.09 -16.28
C GLY A 16 -13.71 22.88 -15.60
N ALA A 17 -14.80 22.36 -16.15
CA ALA A 17 -15.47 21.16 -15.68
C ALA A 17 -14.58 19.92 -15.77
N SER A 18 -13.85 19.76 -16.89
CA SER A 18 -12.92 18.65 -17.10
C SER A 18 -11.76 18.67 -16.10
N LEU A 19 -11.19 19.83 -15.82
CA LEU A 19 -10.14 20.02 -14.83
C LEU A 19 -10.65 19.72 -13.42
N LEU A 20 -11.88 20.16 -13.09
CA LEU A 20 -12.51 19.86 -11.80
C LEU A 20 -12.75 18.37 -11.63
N VAL A 21 -13.27 17.68 -12.63
CA VAL A 21 -13.47 16.23 -12.63
C VAL A 21 -12.13 15.51 -12.47
N GLY A 22 -11.11 15.91 -13.23
CA GLY A 22 -9.76 15.35 -13.11
C GLY A 22 -9.18 15.56 -11.71
N TYR A 23 -9.34 16.74 -11.13
CA TYR A 23 -8.94 17.04 -9.76
C TYR A 23 -9.67 16.17 -8.74
N VAL A 24 -11.00 16.05 -8.85
CA VAL A 24 -11.80 15.18 -7.97
C VAL A 24 -11.34 13.74 -8.07
N ILE A 25 -11.19 13.20 -9.28
CA ILE A 25 -10.73 11.82 -9.49
C ILE A 25 -9.35 11.61 -8.85
N SER A 26 -8.42 12.55 -9.00
CA SER A 26 -7.07 12.46 -8.43
C SER A 26 -7.04 12.36 -6.89
N ARG A 27 -8.10 12.82 -6.22
CA ARG A 27 -8.26 12.67 -4.76
C ARG A 27 -8.61 11.24 -4.33
N PHE A 28 -9.11 10.44 -5.26
CA PHE A 28 -9.57 9.08 -4.99
C PHE A 28 -8.61 8.04 -5.52
N VAL A 29 -7.99 8.32 -6.65
CA VAL A 29 -7.17 7.35 -7.38
C VAL A 29 -5.86 8.00 -7.79
N ARG A 30 -4.74 7.29 -7.59
CA ARG A 30 -3.41 7.71 -8.07
C ARG A 30 -2.78 6.61 -8.91
N LEU A 31 -2.25 7.01 -10.04
CA LEU A 31 -1.35 6.18 -10.83
C LEU A 31 0.07 6.34 -10.30
N ALA A 32 0.78 5.25 -10.06
CA ALA A 32 2.14 5.24 -9.57
C ALA A 32 2.97 4.15 -10.27
N LEU A 33 4.29 4.30 -10.24
CA LEU A 33 5.22 3.25 -10.66
C LEU A 33 5.82 2.59 -9.43
N ALA A 34 5.63 1.28 -9.30
CA ALA A 34 6.26 0.50 -8.25
C ALA A 34 7.75 0.35 -8.53
N ARG A 35 8.61 0.91 -7.68
CA ARG A 35 10.06 0.83 -7.84
C ARG A 35 10.65 -0.11 -6.80
N GLY A 36 11.64 -0.89 -7.21
CA GLY A 36 12.34 -1.85 -6.36
C GLY A 36 11.80 -3.28 -6.52
N GLN A 37 12.41 -4.19 -5.78
CA GLN A 37 12.16 -5.63 -5.92
C GLN A 37 11.42 -6.26 -4.73
N SER A 38 11.07 -5.46 -3.73
CA SER A 38 10.52 -5.99 -2.47
C SER A 38 9.16 -6.68 -2.59
N MET A 39 8.45 -6.46 -3.69
CA MET A 39 7.12 -7.04 -3.96
C MET A 39 7.12 -8.07 -5.10
N VAL A 40 8.30 -8.44 -5.60
CA VAL A 40 8.45 -9.54 -6.58
C VAL A 40 8.11 -10.87 -5.87
N PRO A 41 7.35 -11.76 -6.52
CA PRO A 41 6.90 -11.77 -7.90
C PRO A 41 5.59 -11.03 -8.16
N THR A 42 4.85 -10.64 -7.14
CA THR A 42 3.49 -10.07 -7.26
C THR A 42 3.48 -8.77 -8.05
N ILE A 43 4.42 -7.87 -7.76
CA ILE A 43 4.60 -6.61 -8.48
C ILE A 43 6.06 -6.49 -8.90
N LYS A 44 6.27 -6.33 -10.20
CA LYS A 44 7.60 -6.21 -10.79
C LYS A 44 8.14 -4.79 -10.64
N ASN A 45 9.47 -4.65 -10.73
CA ASN A 45 10.09 -3.33 -10.76
C ASN A 45 9.58 -2.51 -11.96
N ASN A 46 9.34 -1.21 -11.72
CA ASN A 46 8.76 -0.27 -12.69
C ASN A 46 7.36 -0.64 -13.22
N GLN A 47 6.63 -1.52 -12.53
CA GLN A 47 5.26 -1.84 -12.89
C GLN A 47 4.33 -0.69 -12.53
N PRO A 48 3.45 -0.24 -13.47
CA PRO A 48 2.40 0.72 -13.14
C PRO A 48 1.35 0.08 -12.23
N ILE A 49 0.94 0.83 -11.22
CA ILE A 49 -0.07 0.43 -10.23
C ILE A 49 -1.08 1.55 -10.04
N ILE A 50 -2.30 1.18 -9.69
CA ILE A 50 -3.36 2.11 -9.35
C ILE A 50 -3.62 2.01 -7.85
N LEU A 51 -3.55 3.14 -7.16
CA LEU A 51 -3.81 3.26 -5.73
C LEU A 51 -5.18 3.85 -5.48
N ASP A 52 -6.00 3.19 -4.68
CA ASP A 52 -7.18 3.77 -4.06
C ASP A 52 -6.76 4.52 -2.80
N CYS A 53 -6.77 5.85 -2.88
CA CYS A 53 -6.32 6.71 -1.79
C CYS A 53 -7.35 6.84 -0.65
N ARG A 54 -8.54 6.29 -0.81
CA ARG A 54 -9.63 6.37 0.17
C ARG A 54 -10.11 5.00 0.68
N ALA A 55 -9.40 3.93 0.35
CA ALA A 55 -9.79 2.58 0.74
C ALA A 55 -10.06 2.48 2.25
N TYR A 56 -9.12 2.95 3.07
CA TYR A 56 -9.22 2.89 4.53
C TYR A 56 -9.94 4.09 5.17
N HIS A 57 -10.49 5.01 4.38
CA HIS A 57 -11.47 5.99 4.85
C HIS A 57 -12.91 5.45 4.74
N ARG A 58 -13.11 4.41 3.93
CA ARG A 58 -14.44 3.82 3.64
C ARG A 58 -14.58 2.40 4.12
N GLY A 59 -13.49 1.77 4.50
CA GLY A 59 -13.46 0.39 4.94
C GLY A 59 -12.27 0.10 5.83
N GLU A 60 -12.27 -1.08 6.41
CA GLU A 60 -11.20 -1.56 7.26
C GLU A 60 -10.09 -2.23 6.43
N PRO A 61 -8.84 -2.20 6.90
CA PRO A 61 -7.76 -2.97 6.32
C PRO A 61 -8.08 -4.46 6.30
N LYS A 62 -7.68 -5.11 5.20
CA LYS A 62 -7.82 -6.56 5.06
C LYS A 62 -6.44 -7.19 4.97
N ARG A 63 -6.32 -8.41 5.52
CA ARG A 63 -5.12 -9.21 5.32
C ARG A 63 -4.89 -9.41 3.83
N HIS A 64 -3.62 -9.35 3.42
CA HIS A 64 -3.13 -9.41 2.05
C HIS A 64 -3.39 -8.15 1.19
N ASP A 65 -3.99 -7.09 1.69
CA ASP A 65 -4.01 -5.81 0.98
C ASP A 65 -2.57 -5.37 0.67
N LEU A 66 -2.38 -4.80 -0.53
CA LEU A 66 -1.12 -4.20 -0.92
C LEU A 66 -1.19 -2.69 -0.64
N VAL A 67 -0.47 -2.23 0.36
CA VAL A 67 -0.53 -0.85 0.84
C VAL A 67 0.70 -0.05 0.45
N ALA A 68 0.45 1.15 -0.08
CA ALA A 68 1.47 2.17 -0.23
C ALA A 68 1.42 3.09 0.99
N PHE A 69 2.56 3.31 1.64
CA PHE A 69 2.63 4.12 2.86
C PHE A 69 3.91 4.95 2.94
N ARG A 70 3.88 6.03 3.72
CA ARG A 70 5.05 6.87 4.00
C ARG A 70 5.90 6.19 5.07
N ALA A 71 7.15 5.88 4.73
CA ALA A 71 8.12 5.41 5.68
C ALA A 71 8.92 6.59 6.24
N HIS A 72 8.84 6.77 7.55
CA HIS A 72 9.59 7.82 8.24
C HIS A 72 11.02 7.33 8.52
N GLN A 73 11.89 7.39 7.53
CA GLN A 73 13.31 7.08 7.71
C GLN A 73 14.12 8.37 7.74
N LYS A 74 15.09 8.45 8.66
CA LYS A 74 16.05 9.55 8.85
C LYS A 74 16.05 10.58 7.71
N ASN A 75 15.24 11.65 7.84
CA ASN A 75 15.15 12.79 6.90
C ASN A 75 14.70 12.50 5.46
N GLN A 76 14.12 11.34 5.14
CA GLN A 76 13.59 11.05 3.82
C GLN A 76 12.17 10.48 3.92
N HIS A 77 11.22 11.15 3.27
CA HIS A 77 9.87 10.63 3.08
C HIS A 77 9.83 9.73 1.85
N LYS A 78 10.05 8.44 2.05
CA LYS A 78 9.93 7.45 0.98
C LYS A 78 8.56 6.76 1.06
N ILE A 79 7.93 6.55 -0.08
CA ILE A 79 6.73 5.73 -0.17
C ILE A 79 7.18 4.28 -0.41
N PHE A 80 6.76 3.40 0.48
CA PHE A 80 6.98 1.97 0.38
C PHE A 80 5.68 1.28 -0.02
N LEU A 81 5.82 0.15 -0.69
CA LEU A 81 4.73 -0.75 -1.04
C LEU A 81 4.99 -2.09 -0.36
N LYS A 82 4.03 -2.56 0.45
CA LYS A 82 4.11 -3.83 1.17
C LYS A 82 2.74 -4.49 1.25
N ARG A 83 2.73 -5.76 1.65
CA ARG A 83 1.52 -6.54 1.93
C ARG A 83 1.17 -6.47 3.40
N VAL A 84 -0.11 -6.29 3.70
CA VAL A 84 -0.65 -6.40 5.07
C VAL A 84 -0.60 -7.86 5.50
N ILE A 85 0.09 -8.12 6.61
CA ILE A 85 0.27 -9.45 7.20
C ILE A 85 -0.43 -9.54 8.56
N GLY A 86 -0.28 -8.56 9.43
CA GLY A 86 -0.97 -8.47 10.71
C GLY A 86 -1.94 -7.29 10.72
N LEU A 87 -3.15 -7.54 11.21
CA LEU A 87 -4.20 -6.55 11.42
C LEU A 87 -4.17 -6.05 12.87
N PRO A 88 -4.83 -4.92 13.20
CA PRO A 88 -4.90 -4.44 14.57
C PRO A 88 -5.37 -5.53 15.55
N ASN A 89 -4.77 -5.56 16.72
CA ASN A 89 -5.04 -6.50 17.82
C ASN A 89 -4.67 -7.96 17.54
N GLU A 90 -4.04 -8.28 16.42
CA GLU A 90 -3.58 -9.63 16.15
C GLU A 90 -2.19 -9.89 16.70
N HIS A 91 -2.00 -11.10 17.20
CA HIS A 91 -0.68 -11.61 17.56
C HIS A 91 0.05 -12.09 16.30
N VAL A 92 1.20 -11.49 16.03
CA VAL A 92 2.09 -11.85 14.92
C VAL A 92 3.34 -12.49 15.47
N LEU A 93 3.58 -13.74 15.07
CA LEU A 93 4.82 -14.46 15.35
C LEU A 93 5.53 -14.75 14.02
N VAL A 94 6.79 -14.30 13.91
CA VAL A 94 7.67 -14.68 12.80
C VAL A 94 8.83 -15.46 13.39
N GLU A 95 8.89 -16.75 13.08
CA GLU A 95 9.88 -17.68 13.63
C GLU A 95 10.23 -18.76 12.59
N ASP A 96 11.49 -19.15 12.53
CA ASP A 96 12.01 -20.20 11.64
C ASP A 96 11.56 -20.10 10.17
N GLY A 97 11.50 -18.84 9.66
CA GLY A 97 11.11 -18.58 8.28
C GLY A 97 9.61 -18.70 8.00
N ARG A 98 8.79 -18.76 9.03
CA ARG A 98 7.32 -18.88 8.95
C ARG A 98 6.64 -17.72 9.67
N VAL A 99 5.41 -17.45 9.26
CA VAL A 99 4.57 -16.43 9.87
C VAL A 99 3.34 -17.11 10.47
N TYR A 100 3.02 -16.74 11.70
CA TYR A 100 1.82 -17.20 12.40
C TYR A 100 0.99 -15.99 12.81
N ILE A 101 -0.32 -16.10 12.65
CA ILE A 101 -1.28 -15.08 13.11
C ILE A 101 -2.20 -15.74 14.12
N ASN A 102 -2.22 -15.21 15.35
CA ASN A 102 -3.00 -15.77 16.47
C ASN A 102 -2.72 -17.28 16.67
N GLY A 103 -1.46 -17.68 16.50
CA GLY A 103 -1.01 -19.07 16.64
C GLY A 103 -1.26 -19.97 15.42
N ILE A 104 -1.90 -19.48 14.36
CA ILE A 104 -2.21 -20.23 13.13
C ILE A 104 -1.17 -19.88 12.05
N LEU A 105 -0.58 -20.91 11.43
CA LEU A 105 0.35 -20.75 10.32
C LEU A 105 -0.35 -20.01 9.16
N LEU A 106 0.26 -18.91 8.70
CA LEU A 106 -0.24 -18.15 7.56
C LEU A 106 0.17 -18.84 6.25
N GLU A 107 -0.81 -19.12 5.40
CA GLU A 107 -0.54 -19.56 4.02
C GLU A 107 -0.15 -18.37 3.15
N GLU A 108 0.99 -18.48 2.47
CA GLU A 108 1.59 -17.36 1.75
C GLU A 108 1.98 -17.75 0.30
N PRO A 109 0.98 -18.04 -0.56
CA PRO A 109 1.23 -18.51 -1.93
C PRO A 109 1.89 -17.48 -2.84
N TYR A 110 2.02 -16.24 -2.37
CA TYR A 110 2.59 -15.10 -3.12
C TYR A 110 4.10 -14.95 -2.92
N ILE A 111 4.72 -15.66 -1.99
CA ILE A 111 6.19 -15.65 -1.82
C ILE A 111 6.85 -16.55 -2.84
N ASN A 112 8.00 -16.13 -3.36
CA ASN A 112 8.70 -16.84 -4.42
C ASN A 112 9.71 -17.87 -3.90
N GLU A 113 10.23 -17.65 -2.69
CA GLU A 113 11.24 -18.47 -2.06
C GLU A 113 11.04 -18.52 -0.54
N PRO A 114 11.48 -19.57 0.13
CA PRO A 114 11.42 -19.64 1.59
C PRO A 114 12.13 -18.45 2.23
N MET A 115 11.51 -17.89 3.26
CA MET A 115 12.12 -16.84 4.05
C MET A 115 13.33 -17.38 4.80
N LYS A 116 14.48 -16.73 4.67
CA LYS A 116 15.68 -17.03 5.45
C LYS A 116 15.40 -16.77 6.94
N ARG A 117 16.20 -17.42 7.80
CA ARG A 117 16.09 -17.18 9.24
C ARG A 117 16.26 -15.70 9.53
N HIS A 118 15.35 -15.18 10.31
CA HIS A 118 15.29 -13.81 10.80
C HIS A 118 15.22 -13.90 12.33
N PRO A 119 15.70 -12.90 13.09
CA PRO A 119 15.41 -12.82 14.51
C PRO A 119 13.92 -12.98 14.77
N LYS A 120 13.59 -13.73 15.80
CA LYS A 120 12.20 -13.97 16.20
C LYS A 120 11.49 -12.62 16.38
N ILE A 121 10.28 -12.52 15.85
CA ILE A 121 9.35 -11.43 16.09
C ILE A 121 8.15 -12.04 16.77
N ASP A 122 7.75 -11.44 17.88
CA ASP A 122 6.66 -11.92 18.71
C ASP A 122 5.99 -10.68 19.31
N LEU A 123 4.89 -10.24 18.71
CA LEU A 123 4.23 -9.00 19.12
C LEU A 123 2.73 -9.04 18.83
N ILE A 124 1.99 -8.21 19.55
CA ILE A 124 0.60 -7.87 19.24
C ILE A 124 0.62 -6.57 18.42
N VAL A 125 -0.07 -6.56 17.27
CA VAL A 125 -0.23 -5.36 16.47
C VAL A 125 -1.12 -4.37 17.22
N GLU A 126 -0.60 -3.19 17.49
CA GLU A 126 -1.32 -2.15 18.21
C GLU A 126 -2.58 -1.70 17.43
N GLU A 127 -3.60 -1.23 18.16
CA GLU A 127 -4.79 -0.63 17.56
C GLU A 127 -4.41 0.51 16.63
N GLY A 128 -5.04 0.58 15.45
CA GLY A 128 -4.74 1.58 14.42
C GLY A 128 -3.44 1.35 13.64
N HIS A 129 -2.76 0.22 13.85
CA HIS A 129 -1.51 -0.13 13.16
C HIS A 129 -1.66 -1.37 12.30
N LEU A 130 -0.69 -1.56 11.40
CA LEU A 130 -0.54 -2.73 10.54
C LEU A 130 0.88 -3.29 10.66
N PHE A 131 0.99 -4.61 10.65
CA PHE A 131 2.25 -5.29 10.41
C PHE A 131 2.31 -5.67 8.92
N VAL A 132 3.32 -5.15 8.21
CA VAL A 132 3.44 -5.30 6.77
C VAL A 132 4.74 -5.99 6.38
N MET A 133 4.70 -6.81 5.33
CA MET A 133 5.89 -7.48 4.80
C MET A 133 5.94 -7.38 3.27
N GLY A 134 7.16 -7.39 2.73
CA GLY A 134 7.35 -7.56 1.29
C GLY A 134 7.15 -9.00 0.86
N ASP A 135 6.68 -9.22 -0.37
CA ASP A 135 6.53 -10.57 -0.93
C ASP A 135 7.89 -11.19 -1.22
N ASN A 136 8.88 -10.36 -1.59
CA ASN A 136 10.29 -10.77 -1.65
C ASN A 136 10.91 -10.73 -0.24
N ARG A 137 10.63 -11.75 0.55
CA ARG A 137 10.98 -11.86 1.97
C ARG A 137 12.42 -11.58 2.30
N ASN A 138 13.33 -12.02 1.44
CA ASN A 138 14.76 -11.93 1.67
C ASN A 138 15.37 -10.61 1.18
N HIS A 139 14.60 -9.80 0.45
CA HIS A 139 15.01 -8.52 -0.11
C HIS A 139 13.98 -7.40 0.17
N SER A 140 13.50 -7.33 1.40
CA SER A 140 12.50 -6.34 1.81
C SER A 140 12.86 -5.70 3.13
N LEU A 141 12.83 -4.38 3.15
CA LEU A 141 12.75 -3.60 4.38
C LEU A 141 11.28 -3.40 4.72
N ASP A 142 10.82 -3.97 5.83
CA ASP A 142 9.42 -4.02 6.24
C ASP A 142 9.29 -4.08 7.77
N SER A 143 8.11 -4.39 8.30
CA SER A 143 7.84 -4.35 9.74
C SER A 143 8.69 -5.31 10.58
N ARG A 144 9.42 -6.23 9.96
CA ARG A 144 10.42 -7.07 10.65
C ARG A 144 11.63 -6.27 11.09
N SER A 145 11.89 -5.13 10.47
CA SER A 145 13.00 -4.26 10.84
C SER A 145 12.55 -3.25 11.90
N PRO A 146 13.27 -3.12 13.03
CA PRO A 146 12.98 -2.10 14.04
C PRO A 146 13.01 -0.66 13.49
N SER A 147 13.74 -0.44 12.37
CA SER A 147 13.83 0.88 11.74
C SER A 147 12.55 1.29 10.99
N LEU A 148 11.65 0.35 10.70
CA LEU A 148 10.37 0.63 10.08
C LEU A 148 9.22 0.42 11.09
N GLY A 149 9.18 -0.73 11.76
CA GLY A 149 8.17 -1.07 12.76
C GLY A 149 6.76 -1.23 12.17
N LEU A 150 5.76 -0.97 13.00
CA LEU A 150 4.35 -0.98 12.62
C LEU A 150 3.99 0.29 11.84
N ILE A 151 3.00 0.18 10.95
CA ILE A 151 2.53 1.27 10.08
C ILE A 151 1.21 1.79 10.60
N ARG A 152 1.12 3.09 10.85
CA ARG A 152 -0.12 3.75 11.30
C ARG A 152 -1.08 3.89 10.12
N ILE A 153 -2.29 3.38 10.30
CA ILE A 153 -3.28 3.32 9.22
C ILE A 153 -3.66 4.72 8.73
N LYS A 154 -3.96 5.63 9.65
CA LYS A 154 -4.48 6.96 9.31
C LYS A 154 -3.40 7.94 8.84
N GLU A 155 -2.20 7.87 9.43
CA GLU A 155 -1.13 8.84 9.20
C GLU A 155 -0.20 8.44 8.06
N ASP A 156 0.10 7.15 7.96
CA ASP A 156 1.16 6.67 7.07
C ASP A 156 0.61 6.12 5.75
N VAL A 157 -0.57 5.46 5.74
CA VAL A 157 -1.10 4.86 4.52
C VAL A 157 -1.52 5.92 3.52
N VAL A 158 -1.00 5.81 2.30
CA VAL A 158 -1.29 6.70 1.17
C VAL A 158 -2.41 6.13 0.30
N GLY A 159 -2.51 4.81 0.22
CA GLY A 159 -3.53 4.12 -0.55
C GLY A 159 -3.29 2.61 -0.64
N VAL A 160 -4.29 1.93 -1.15
CA VAL A 160 -4.30 0.49 -1.37
C VAL A 160 -4.26 0.22 -2.88
N VAL A 161 -3.45 -0.74 -3.30
CA VAL A 161 -3.37 -1.13 -4.72
C VAL A 161 -4.68 -1.78 -5.14
N LYS A 162 -5.32 -1.22 -6.16
CA LYS A 162 -6.45 -1.89 -6.82
C LYS A 162 -5.93 -3.09 -7.61
N GLN A 163 -6.25 -4.28 -7.13
CA GLN A 163 -6.02 -5.51 -7.89
C GLN A 163 -7.20 -5.68 -8.86
N PHE A 164 -6.93 -5.57 -10.14
CA PHE A 164 -7.89 -6.02 -11.14
C PHE A 164 -7.87 -7.56 -11.09
N ARG A 165 -8.92 -8.16 -10.54
CA ARG A 165 -9.11 -9.62 -10.68
C ARG A 165 -9.17 -9.92 -12.18
N LYS A 166 -8.23 -10.77 -12.64
CA LYS A 166 -8.33 -11.43 -13.93
C LYS A 166 -9.46 -12.41 -13.91
#